data_cceaeb48bc189249aa46a09d24eb51ea
#
_entry.id   cceaeb48bc189249aa46a09d24eb51ea
#
_cell.length_a   1.000
_cell.length_b   1.000
_cell.length_c   1.000
_cell.angle_alpha   90.00
_cell.angle_beta   90.00
_cell.angle_gamma   90.00
#
_symmetry.space_group_name_H-M   'P 1'
#
loop_
_entity.id
_entity.type
_entity.pdbx_description
1 polymer ?
#
loop_
_entity_poly.entity_id
_entity_poly.type
_entity_poly.pdbx_seq_one_letter_code
_entity_poly.pdbx_strand_id
1 'polypeptide(L)'
;MSTRSTFKVLFYLKKGRETASGEVMIMARITVNGEQCQFSTKQKIAPNLWSVEAAKAIGRSKEIQKINLLLDDIKANIIRIYHDMQLTDNYVTAEKVRNRFMGNNEDCATILELFLKHNEDVKSLIGITKSKSTYQKYEVARRHLSEFIRFKYNMSDMYVNEITPMFIDNLKVYLMTVAGCAENTTSKFLQSFKRIIIIARDNGFLKIDPFANHKIRIKKVDRGYLTEQEVATIVQKKFASERLSQVRDIFVFSCFSGLAYIDLANLTKANIKTSFDGNLWIMTKRQKTNTTVN
;
A
#
# COMPACT_ATOMS: atom_id res chain seq x y z
N MET A 1 21.55 25.65 24.54
CA MET A 1 21.86 26.75 23.60
C MET A 1 20.95 26.57 22.39
N SER A 2 20.00 27.47 22.18
CA SER A 2 19.13 27.45 21.01
C SER A 2 19.96 27.88 19.78
N THR A 3 20.34 26.94 18.93
CA THR A 3 20.96 27.21 17.65
C THR A 3 19.90 27.90 16.78
N ARG A 4 20.09 29.19 16.48
CA ARG A 4 19.26 29.93 15.54
C ARG A 4 19.28 29.21 14.19
N SER A 5 18.19 28.58 13.83
CA SER A 5 18.01 27.96 12.52
C SER A 5 18.11 29.04 11.44
N THR A 6 19.07 28.93 10.52
CA THR A 6 19.22 29.87 9.39
C THR A 6 18.41 29.34 8.21
N PHE A 7 17.42 30.12 7.78
CA PHE A 7 16.62 29.80 6.59
C PHE A 7 16.63 30.98 5.61
N LYS A 8 16.94 30.69 4.33
CA LYS A 8 16.99 31.71 3.26
C LYS A 8 16.53 31.14 1.92
N VAL A 9 15.72 31.88 1.20
CA VAL A 9 15.37 31.61 -0.20
C VAL A 9 15.93 32.73 -1.06
N LEU A 10 16.69 32.37 -2.10
CA LEU A 10 17.34 33.30 -3.02
C LEU A 10 17.07 32.91 -4.46
N PHE A 11 16.75 33.91 -5.32
CA PHE A 11 16.67 33.73 -6.77
C PHE A 11 17.93 34.29 -7.44
N TYR A 12 18.38 33.61 -8.49
CA TYR A 12 19.57 34.04 -9.26
C TYR A 12 19.54 33.50 -10.69
N LEU A 13 20.29 34.09 -11.59
CA LEU A 13 20.43 33.60 -12.96
C LEU A 13 21.44 32.47 -13.07
N LYS A 14 21.13 31.43 -13.84
CA LYS A 14 22.02 30.27 -14.08
C LYS A 14 23.17 30.73 -15.01
N LYS A 15 24.40 30.77 -14.51
CA LYS A 15 25.58 31.09 -15.31
C LYS A 15 25.84 30.02 -16.40
N GLY A 16 26.22 30.47 -17.61
CA GLY A 16 26.79 29.60 -18.65
C GLY A 16 25.81 28.85 -19.55
N ARG A 17 24.51 29.20 -19.57
CA ARG A 17 23.53 28.65 -20.53
C ARG A 17 22.52 29.73 -20.94
N GLU A 18 22.90 30.54 -21.91
CA GLU A 18 21.99 31.40 -22.62
C GLU A 18 21.21 30.58 -23.65
N THR A 19 19.94 30.87 -23.79
CA THR A 19 19.12 30.32 -24.88
C THR A 19 19.46 31.01 -26.19
N ALA A 20 19.06 30.46 -27.32
CA ALA A 20 19.24 31.11 -28.63
C ALA A 20 18.58 32.50 -28.69
N SER A 21 17.67 32.84 -27.79
CA SER A 21 17.05 34.16 -27.60
C SER A 21 17.81 35.09 -26.64
N GLY A 22 18.99 34.72 -26.14
CA GLY A 22 19.77 35.50 -25.16
C GLY A 22 19.18 35.54 -23.75
N GLU A 23 18.19 34.71 -23.46
CA GLU A 23 17.58 34.61 -22.13
C GLU A 23 18.25 33.57 -21.25
N VAL A 24 18.27 33.83 -19.95
CA VAL A 24 18.86 32.95 -18.94
C VAL A 24 17.78 32.46 -17.95
N MET A 25 17.89 31.22 -17.54
CA MET A 25 16.95 30.60 -16.61
C MET A 25 17.12 31.15 -15.18
N ILE A 26 16.01 31.48 -14.53
CA ILE A 26 15.99 31.89 -13.13
C ILE A 26 15.96 30.62 -12.26
N MET A 27 16.92 30.51 -11.34
CA MET A 27 17.06 29.42 -10.37
C MET A 27 16.65 29.92 -8.99
N ALA A 28 16.06 29.03 -8.21
CA ALA A 28 15.83 29.21 -6.78
C ALA A 28 16.86 28.40 -5.97
N ARG A 29 17.37 28.98 -4.89
CA ARG A 29 18.23 28.35 -3.90
C ARG A 29 17.56 28.43 -2.54
N ILE A 30 17.42 27.28 -1.87
CA ILE A 30 16.97 27.18 -0.49
C ILE A 30 18.19 26.85 0.36
N THR A 31 18.38 27.59 1.45
CA THR A 31 19.44 27.34 2.45
C THR A 31 18.77 27.09 3.79
N VAL A 32 19.12 25.98 4.45
CA VAL A 32 18.69 25.63 5.80
C VAL A 32 19.91 25.18 6.59
N ASN A 33 20.23 25.82 7.69
CA ASN A 33 21.36 25.49 8.57
C ASN A 33 22.70 25.33 7.84
N GLY A 34 22.94 26.12 6.77
CA GLY A 34 24.15 26.08 5.95
C GLY A 34 24.08 25.09 4.77
N GLU A 35 23.19 24.10 4.78
CA GLU A 35 22.94 23.22 3.64
C GLU A 35 22.14 23.94 2.54
N GLN A 36 22.48 23.67 1.29
CA GLN A 36 21.87 24.34 0.14
C GLN A 36 21.35 23.33 -0.88
N CYS A 37 20.16 23.61 -1.40
CA CYS A 37 19.65 22.93 -2.59
C CYS A 37 19.13 23.94 -3.62
N GLN A 38 19.05 23.52 -4.88
CA GLN A 38 18.71 24.40 -6.00
C GLN A 38 17.69 23.71 -6.90
N PHE A 39 16.81 24.52 -7.50
CA PHE A 39 15.88 24.05 -8.55
C PHE A 39 15.54 25.17 -9.54
N SER A 40 15.04 24.79 -10.69
CA SER A 40 14.62 25.73 -11.74
C SER A 40 13.22 26.26 -11.46
N THR A 41 13.02 27.60 -11.58
CA THR A 41 11.69 28.21 -11.54
C THR A 41 10.91 28.04 -12.85
N LYS A 42 11.55 27.47 -13.91
CA LYS A 42 11.05 27.36 -15.28
C LYS A 42 10.79 28.73 -15.96
N GLN A 43 11.19 29.84 -15.33
CA GLN A 43 11.14 31.16 -15.90
C GLN A 43 12.50 31.57 -16.48
N LYS A 44 12.48 32.32 -17.56
CA LYS A 44 13.65 32.85 -18.25
C LYS A 44 13.55 34.38 -18.35
N ILE A 45 14.69 35.05 -18.37
CA ILE A 45 14.76 36.52 -18.50
C ILE A 45 16.07 36.92 -19.15
N ALA A 46 16.11 38.03 -19.85
CA ALA A 46 17.33 38.62 -20.37
C ALA A 46 18.20 39.14 -19.20
N PRO A 47 19.52 38.87 -19.17
CA PRO A 47 20.41 39.24 -18.05
C PRO A 47 20.40 40.71 -17.66
N ASN A 48 20.23 41.61 -18.63
CA ASN A 48 20.15 43.05 -18.43
C ASN A 48 18.87 43.51 -17.70
N LEU A 49 17.84 42.66 -17.63
CA LEU A 49 16.60 42.92 -16.90
C LEU A 49 16.58 42.28 -15.52
N TRP A 50 17.73 41.85 -14.98
CA TRP A 50 17.82 41.19 -13.68
C TRP A 50 18.65 42.00 -12.67
N SER A 51 18.11 42.30 -11.49
CA SER A 51 18.87 42.85 -10.36
C SER A 51 19.41 41.74 -9.48
N VAL A 52 20.72 41.66 -9.39
CA VAL A 52 21.38 40.69 -8.49
C VAL A 52 21.16 41.04 -7.02
N GLU A 53 21.16 42.38 -6.69
CA GLU A 53 20.95 42.86 -5.32
C GLU A 53 19.52 42.58 -4.82
N ALA A 54 18.51 42.93 -5.65
CA ALA A 54 17.11 42.73 -5.31
C ALA A 54 16.67 41.26 -5.52
N ALA A 55 17.46 40.46 -6.24
CA ALA A 55 17.09 39.10 -6.67
C ALA A 55 15.72 39.06 -7.40
N LYS A 56 15.44 40.09 -8.22
CA LYS A 56 14.17 40.33 -8.95
C LYS A 56 14.43 40.87 -10.36
N ALA A 57 13.41 40.71 -11.19
CA ALA A 57 13.41 41.27 -12.52
C ALA A 57 13.14 42.79 -12.46
N ILE A 58 13.87 43.60 -13.32
CA ILE A 58 13.79 45.06 -13.42
C ILE A 58 13.00 45.42 -14.67
N GLY A 59 12.01 46.30 -14.54
CA GLY A 59 11.21 46.83 -15.63
C GLY A 59 9.74 46.99 -15.28
N ARG A 60 8.99 47.66 -16.18
CA ARG A 60 7.55 47.94 -15.99
C ARG A 60 6.65 47.14 -16.94
N SER A 61 7.20 46.24 -17.77
CA SER A 61 6.38 45.44 -18.66
C SER A 61 5.50 44.45 -17.88
N LYS A 62 4.35 44.09 -18.45
CA LYS A 62 3.43 43.10 -17.86
C LYS A 62 4.09 41.74 -17.65
N GLU A 63 5.03 41.35 -18.50
CA GLU A 63 5.79 40.13 -18.40
C GLU A 63 6.71 40.13 -17.18
N ILE A 64 7.45 41.21 -16.94
CA ILE A 64 8.33 41.36 -15.78
C ILE A 64 7.53 41.35 -14.48
N GLN A 65 6.38 42.05 -14.45
CA GLN A 65 5.49 42.02 -13.29
C GLN A 65 4.97 40.63 -13.00
N LYS A 66 4.59 39.86 -14.04
CA LYS A 66 4.14 38.48 -13.91
C LYS A 66 5.26 37.56 -13.39
N ILE A 67 6.50 37.73 -13.86
CA ILE A 67 7.66 36.96 -13.36
C ILE A 67 7.89 37.27 -11.87
N ASN A 68 7.89 38.56 -11.48
CA ASN A 68 8.10 38.93 -10.08
C ASN A 68 7.00 38.43 -9.16
N LEU A 69 5.73 38.47 -9.55
CA LEU A 69 4.61 37.90 -8.82
C LEU A 69 4.83 36.38 -8.60
N LEU A 70 5.19 35.66 -9.66
CA LEU A 70 5.44 34.23 -9.57
C LEU A 70 6.63 33.89 -8.65
N LEU A 71 7.69 34.70 -8.67
CA LEU A 71 8.83 34.53 -7.75
C LEU A 71 8.43 34.77 -6.29
N ASP A 72 7.60 35.80 -6.04
CA ASP A 72 7.07 36.08 -4.71
C ASP A 72 6.14 34.95 -4.22
N ASP A 73 5.29 34.36 -5.07
CA ASP A 73 4.45 33.24 -4.77
C ASP A 73 5.29 31.98 -4.44
N ILE A 74 6.33 31.68 -5.24
CA ILE A 74 7.27 30.58 -4.97
C ILE A 74 7.92 30.78 -3.61
N LYS A 75 8.40 31.98 -3.31
CA LYS A 75 9.06 32.31 -2.03
C LYS A 75 8.10 32.13 -0.85
N ALA A 76 6.88 32.65 -0.96
CA ALA A 76 5.86 32.53 0.09
C ALA A 76 5.49 31.07 0.36
N ASN A 77 5.30 30.25 -0.69
CA ASN A 77 5.01 28.83 -0.54
C ASN A 77 6.16 28.06 0.12
N ILE A 78 7.41 28.33 -0.25
CA ILE A 78 8.58 27.69 0.37
C ILE A 78 8.70 28.07 1.86
N ILE A 79 8.46 29.34 2.21
CA ILE A 79 8.46 29.81 3.60
C ILE A 79 7.38 29.09 4.39
N ARG A 80 6.16 28.98 3.85
CA ARG A 80 5.05 28.26 4.51
C ARG A 80 5.42 26.79 4.75
N ILE A 81 5.91 26.10 3.72
CA ILE A 81 6.34 24.69 3.82
C ILE A 81 7.41 24.52 4.90
N TYR A 82 8.40 25.42 4.96
CA TYR A 82 9.44 25.37 5.98
C TYR A 82 8.88 25.51 7.40
N HIS A 83 7.97 26.47 7.62
CA HIS A 83 7.33 26.64 8.93
C HIS A 83 6.44 25.44 9.31
N ASP A 84 5.65 24.91 8.37
CA ASP A 84 4.84 23.71 8.60
C ASP A 84 5.71 22.51 8.99
N MET A 85 6.86 22.35 8.33
CA MET A 85 7.82 21.28 8.66
C MET A 85 8.50 21.48 10.01
N GLN A 86 8.79 22.72 10.42
CA GLN A 86 9.34 22.98 11.76
C GLN A 86 8.40 22.57 12.90
N LEU A 87 7.09 22.56 12.65
CA LEU A 87 6.09 22.14 13.63
C LEU A 87 5.90 20.61 13.68
N THR A 88 6.21 19.92 12.59
CA THR A 88 5.90 18.47 12.44
C THR A 88 7.15 17.59 12.46
N ASP A 89 8.30 18.10 12.02
CA ASP A 89 9.51 17.32 11.80
C ASP A 89 10.59 17.67 12.83
N ASN A 90 11.24 16.66 13.37
CA ASN A 90 12.37 16.85 14.29
C ASN A 90 13.62 17.45 13.62
N TYR A 91 13.74 17.31 12.30
CA TYR A 91 14.89 17.82 11.53
C TYR A 91 14.49 18.22 10.12
N VAL A 92 14.63 19.51 9.79
CA VAL A 92 14.29 20.09 8.49
C VAL A 92 15.58 20.37 7.71
N THR A 93 15.70 19.82 6.48
CA THR A 93 16.81 20.09 5.54
C THR A 93 16.33 20.91 4.34
N ALA A 94 17.27 21.55 3.65
CA ALA A 94 16.98 22.29 2.41
C ALA A 94 16.39 21.35 1.33
N GLU A 95 16.86 20.12 1.27
CA GLU A 95 16.39 19.10 0.33
C GLU A 95 14.95 18.64 0.62
N LYS A 96 14.60 18.40 1.87
CA LYS A 96 13.22 18.07 2.26
C LYS A 96 12.25 19.20 1.89
N VAL A 97 12.61 20.45 2.15
CA VAL A 97 11.77 21.63 1.78
C VAL A 97 11.59 21.70 0.27
N ARG A 98 12.67 21.53 -0.52
CA ARG A 98 12.59 21.49 -2.00
C ARG A 98 11.68 20.36 -2.47
N ASN A 99 11.88 19.14 -1.95
CA ASN A 99 11.12 17.97 -2.37
C ASN A 99 9.63 18.16 -2.08
N ARG A 100 9.28 18.71 -0.92
CA ARG A 100 7.88 19.01 -0.56
C ARG A 100 7.28 20.13 -1.42
N PHE A 101 8.07 21.15 -1.78
CA PHE A 101 7.65 22.21 -2.72
C PHE A 101 7.45 21.68 -4.15
N MET A 102 8.32 20.76 -4.62
CA MET A 102 8.24 20.15 -5.94
C MET A 102 7.17 19.04 -6.03
N GLY A 103 6.48 18.73 -4.93
CA GLY A 103 5.58 17.58 -4.86
C GLY A 103 6.30 16.22 -4.76
N ASN A 104 7.63 16.21 -4.73
CA ASN A 104 8.48 15.03 -4.53
C ASN A 104 8.64 14.80 -3.02
N ASN A 105 7.56 14.46 -2.33
CA ASN A 105 7.65 14.12 -0.93
C ASN A 105 8.36 12.77 -0.81
N GLU A 106 9.58 12.75 -0.26
CA GLU A 106 10.26 11.52 0.16
C GLU A 106 9.46 10.77 1.25
N ASP A 107 8.51 11.46 1.90
CA ASP A 107 7.54 10.89 2.83
C ASP A 107 6.26 10.37 2.15
N CYS A 108 6.14 10.47 0.83
CA CYS A 108 4.99 9.95 0.10
C CYS A 108 5.31 8.58 -0.50
N ALA A 109 5.17 7.55 0.32
CA ALA A 109 5.17 6.18 -0.18
C ALA A 109 4.02 6.00 -1.20
N THR A 110 4.28 5.30 -2.29
CA THR A 110 3.23 4.87 -3.20
C THR A 110 2.56 3.61 -2.65
N ILE A 111 1.30 3.42 -3.02
CA ILE A 111 0.50 2.36 -2.41
C ILE A 111 0.95 0.96 -2.84
N LEU A 112 1.36 0.79 -4.10
CA LEU A 112 1.81 -0.53 -4.58
C LEU A 112 3.22 -0.86 -4.07
N GLU A 113 4.10 0.13 -3.91
CA GLU A 113 5.41 -0.05 -3.29
C GLU A 113 5.28 -0.48 -1.83
N LEU A 114 4.43 0.21 -1.06
CA LEU A 114 4.16 -0.16 0.34
C LEU A 114 3.54 -1.56 0.44
N PHE A 115 2.64 -1.91 -0.48
CA PHE A 115 2.06 -3.24 -0.56
C PHE A 115 3.10 -4.30 -0.91
N LEU A 116 4.01 -4.01 -1.85
CA LEU A 116 5.10 -4.90 -2.23
C LEU A 116 6.01 -5.19 -1.03
N LYS A 117 6.47 -4.15 -0.33
CA LYS A 117 7.31 -4.28 0.87
C LYS A 117 6.64 -5.16 1.93
N HIS A 118 5.35 -4.91 2.23
CA HIS A 118 4.58 -5.76 3.14
C HIS A 118 4.55 -7.23 2.67
N ASN A 119 4.39 -7.47 1.36
CA ASN A 119 4.34 -8.83 0.83
C ASN A 119 5.69 -9.54 0.91
N GLU A 120 6.79 -8.81 0.74
CA GLU A 120 8.16 -9.32 0.94
C GLU A 120 8.38 -9.72 2.40
N ASP A 121 7.92 -8.91 3.35
CA ASP A 121 7.95 -9.24 4.79
C ASP A 121 7.12 -10.51 5.08
N VAL A 122 5.90 -10.60 4.53
CA VAL A 122 5.06 -11.81 4.67
C VAL A 122 5.74 -13.03 4.04
N LYS A 123 6.42 -12.86 2.90
CA LYS A 123 7.15 -13.93 2.21
C LYS A 123 8.31 -14.46 3.05
N SER A 124 9.08 -13.59 3.69
CA SER A 124 10.20 -13.98 4.56
C SER A 124 9.75 -14.77 5.80
N LEU A 125 8.50 -14.57 6.22
CA LEU A 125 7.91 -15.26 7.37
C LEU A 125 7.21 -16.60 7.02
N ILE A 126 7.26 -17.03 5.74
CA ILE A 126 6.68 -18.33 5.35
C ILE A 126 7.42 -19.48 6.03
N GLY A 127 6.66 -20.37 6.66
CA GLY A 127 7.20 -21.50 7.44
C GLY A 127 7.53 -21.16 8.89
N ILE A 128 7.59 -19.90 9.27
CA ILE A 128 7.80 -19.44 10.65
C ILE A 128 6.45 -19.09 11.30
N THR A 129 5.80 -18.03 10.80
CA THR A 129 4.52 -17.53 11.33
C THR A 129 3.44 -17.38 10.27
N LYS A 130 3.78 -17.47 8.99
CA LYS A 130 2.89 -17.28 7.86
C LYS A 130 2.88 -18.51 6.95
N SER A 131 1.73 -18.76 6.30
CA SER A 131 1.62 -19.80 5.28
C SER A 131 1.84 -19.23 3.87
N LYS A 132 2.28 -20.07 2.93
CA LYS A 132 2.39 -19.72 1.51
C LYS A 132 1.06 -19.18 0.95
N SER A 133 -0.08 -19.75 1.38
CA SER A 133 -1.41 -19.30 0.97
C SER A 133 -1.75 -17.90 1.48
N THR A 134 -1.21 -17.47 2.63
CA THR A 134 -1.36 -16.10 3.13
C THR A 134 -0.62 -15.12 2.23
N TYR A 135 0.63 -15.41 1.86
CA TYR A 135 1.40 -14.61 0.91
C TYR A 135 0.67 -14.48 -0.45
N GLN A 136 0.21 -15.61 -1.01
CA GLN A 136 -0.52 -15.61 -2.29
C GLN A 136 -1.77 -14.73 -2.27
N LYS A 137 -2.52 -14.70 -1.17
CA LYS A 137 -3.71 -13.83 -1.03
C LYS A 137 -3.36 -12.35 -1.12
N TYR A 138 -2.27 -11.93 -0.47
CA TYR A 138 -1.81 -10.54 -0.54
C TYR A 138 -1.28 -10.19 -1.94
N GLU A 139 -0.57 -11.10 -2.61
CA GLU A 139 -0.11 -10.88 -3.99
C GLU A 139 -1.27 -10.72 -4.98
N VAL A 140 -2.30 -11.55 -4.87
CA VAL A 140 -3.50 -11.42 -5.70
C VAL A 140 -4.21 -10.09 -5.41
N ALA A 141 -4.32 -9.68 -4.14
CA ALA A 141 -4.91 -8.39 -3.78
C ALA A 141 -4.12 -7.20 -4.34
N ARG A 142 -2.78 -7.25 -4.26
CA ARG A 142 -1.89 -6.22 -4.86
C ARG A 142 -2.06 -6.13 -6.37
N ARG A 143 -2.13 -7.28 -7.05
CA ARG A 143 -2.35 -7.33 -8.51
C ARG A 143 -3.65 -6.66 -8.90
N HIS A 144 -4.78 -7.00 -8.26
CA HIS A 144 -6.07 -6.35 -8.54
C HIS A 144 -6.06 -4.85 -8.26
N LEU A 145 -5.35 -4.40 -7.21
CA LEU A 145 -5.19 -2.98 -6.94
C LEU A 145 -4.40 -2.28 -8.06
N SER A 146 -3.31 -2.88 -8.54
CA SER A 146 -2.50 -2.36 -9.65
C SER A 146 -3.31 -2.28 -10.94
N GLU A 147 -4.06 -3.34 -11.27
CA GLU A 147 -4.96 -3.38 -12.42
C GLU A 147 -6.04 -2.28 -12.34
N PHE A 148 -6.63 -2.08 -11.17
CA PHE A 148 -7.61 -1.01 -10.93
C PHE A 148 -7.02 0.39 -11.11
N ILE A 149 -5.85 0.67 -10.52
CA ILE A 149 -5.17 1.97 -10.68
C ILE A 149 -4.91 2.26 -12.15
N ARG A 150 -4.42 1.27 -12.88
CA ARG A 150 -4.19 1.39 -14.33
C ARG A 150 -5.49 1.61 -15.11
N PHE A 151 -6.54 0.86 -14.79
CA PHE A 151 -7.84 0.93 -15.47
C PHE A 151 -8.55 2.26 -15.24
N LYS A 152 -8.60 2.73 -13.99
CA LYS A 152 -9.41 3.90 -13.61
C LYS A 152 -8.66 5.22 -13.76
N TYR A 153 -7.37 5.25 -13.45
CA TYR A 153 -6.57 6.46 -13.36
C TYR A 153 -5.47 6.54 -14.43
N ASN A 154 -5.26 5.48 -15.22
CA ASN A 154 -4.20 5.37 -16.22
C ASN A 154 -2.79 5.65 -15.63
N MET A 155 -2.55 5.20 -14.41
CA MET A 155 -1.31 5.38 -13.67
C MET A 155 -0.68 4.02 -13.38
N SER A 156 0.66 3.98 -13.23
CA SER A 156 1.38 2.77 -12.82
C SER A 156 1.29 2.52 -11.32
N ASP A 157 1.22 3.59 -10.52
CA ASP A 157 1.07 3.59 -9.06
C ASP A 157 0.44 4.91 -8.61
N MET A 158 0.10 5.04 -7.33
CA MET A 158 -0.55 6.22 -6.75
C MET A 158 0.01 6.51 -5.36
N TYR A 159 0.17 7.78 -5.02
CA TYR A 159 0.58 8.16 -3.67
C TYR A 159 -0.49 7.81 -2.64
N VAL A 160 -0.04 7.36 -1.46
CA VAL A 160 -0.95 6.94 -0.39
C VAL A 160 -1.89 8.06 0.07
N ASN A 161 -1.43 9.30 0.08
CA ASN A 161 -2.21 10.49 0.47
C ASN A 161 -3.31 10.87 -0.55
N GLU A 162 -3.28 10.30 -1.76
CA GLU A 162 -4.32 10.49 -2.79
C GLU A 162 -5.48 9.48 -2.63
N ILE A 163 -5.33 8.48 -1.75
CA ILE A 163 -6.36 7.46 -1.50
C ILE A 163 -7.50 8.08 -0.70
N THR A 164 -8.63 8.27 -1.34
CA THR A 164 -9.84 8.83 -0.73
C THR A 164 -10.90 7.76 -0.43
N PRO A 165 -11.94 8.04 0.37
CA PRO A 165 -13.09 7.12 0.50
C PRO A 165 -13.72 6.75 -0.84
N MET A 166 -13.81 7.69 -1.79
CA MET A 166 -14.32 7.46 -3.15
C MET A 166 -13.44 6.43 -3.92
N PHE A 167 -12.12 6.43 -3.68
CA PHE A 167 -11.23 5.41 -4.25
C PHE A 167 -11.64 4.00 -3.80
N ILE A 168 -11.99 3.84 -2.50
CA ILE A 168 -12.41 2.54 -1.95
C ILE A 168 -13.72 2.06 -2.59
N ASP A 169 -14.69 2.95 -2.76
CA ASP A 169 -15.96 2.63 -3.42
C ASP A 169 -15.75 2.24 -4.88
N ASN A 170 -14.93 2.99 -5.61
CA ASN A 170 -14.59 2.70 -6.99
C ASN A 170 -13.84 1.36 -7.13
N LEU A 171 -12.91 1.05 -6.22
CA LEU A 171 -12.21 -0.24 -6.19
C LEU A 171 -13.19 -1.38 -5.96
N LYS A 172 -14.15 -1.22 -5.03
CA LYS A 172 -15.19 -2.22 -4.77
C LYS A 172 -16.03 -2.48 -6.02
N VAL A 173 -16.49 -1.43 -6.70
CA VAL A 173 -17.27 -1.55 -7.94
C VAL A 173 -16.44 -2.26 -9.01
N TYR A 174 -15.20 -1.84 -9.23
CA TYR A 174 -14.30 -2.47 -10.20
C TYR A 174 -14.12 -3.98 -9.93
N LEU A 175 -13.85 -4.36 -8.69
CA LEU A 175 -13.67 -5.78 -8.32
C LEU A 175 -14.90 -6.61 -8.63
N MET A 176 -16.10 -6.08 -8.44
CA MET A 176 -17.34 -6.80 -8.68
C MET A 176 -17.75 -6.82 -10.15
N THR A 177 -17.54 -5.73 -10.89
CA THR A 177 -18.05 -5.58 -12.26
C THR A 177 -17.04 -5.92 -13.34
N VAL A 178 -15.80 -5.51 -13.20
CA VAL A 178 -14.73 -5.71 -14.21
C VAL A 178 -13.92 -6.96 -13.88
N ALA A 179 -13.48 -7.11 -12.62
CA ALA A 179 -12.70 -8.29 -12.21
C ALA A 179 -13.58 -9.52 -11.92
N GLY A 180 -14.93 -9.42 -11.95
CA GLY A 180 -15.87 -10.52 -11.79
C GLY A 180 -15.81 -11.19 -10.41
N CYS A 181 -15.35 -10.50 -9.37
CA CYS A 181 -15.22 -11.06 -8.04
C CYS A 181 -16.56 -11.14 -7.33
N ALA A 182 -16.86 -12.29 -6.71
CA ALA A 182 -18.00 -12.41 -5.80
C ALA A 182 -17.84 -11.49 -4.58
N GLU A 183 -18.95 -11.10 -3.96
CA GLU A 183 -19.01 -10.12 -2.85
C GLU A 183 -18.06 -10.46 -1.68
N ASN A 184 -18.05 -11.73 -1.25
CA ASN A 184 -17.13 -12.15 -0.17
C ASN A 184 -15.65 -12.13 -0.59
N THR A 185 -15.35 -12.36 -1.86
CA THR A 185 -14.00 -12.27 -2.41
C THR A 185 -13.55 -10.82 -2.44
N THR A 186 -14.41 -9.91 -2.92
CA THR A 186 -14.21 -8.47 -2.89
C THR A 186 -13.95 -7.97 -1.47
N SER A 187 -14.76 -8.41 -0.50
CA SER A 187 -14.57 -8.06 0.92
C SER A 187 -13.20 -8.49 1.44
N LYS A 188 -12.71 -9.69 1.06
CA LYS A 188 -11.37 -10.17 1.45
C LYS A 188 -10.24 -9.34 0.82
N PHE A 189 -10.39 -8.92 -0.44
CA PHE A 189 -9.40 -8.02 -1.07
C PHE A 189 -9.37 -6.64 -0.40
N LEU A 190 -10.55 -6.08 -0.09
CA LEU A 190 -10.64 -4.83 0.66
C LEU A 190 -10.06 -4.95 2.07
N GLN A 191 -10.20 -6.09 2.76
CA GLN A 191 -9.54 -6.34 4.05
C GLN A 191 -8.01 -6.35 3.92
N SER A 192 -7.48 -6.99 2.87
CA SER A 192 -6.04 -7.01 2.59
C SER A 192 -5.53 -5.60 2.29
N PHE A 193 -6.25 -4.83 1.50
CA PHE A 193 -5.92 -3.44 1.20
C PHE A 193 -6.01 -2.55 2.46
N LYS A 194 -7.04 -2.70 3.27
CA LYS A 194 -7.18 -1.98 4.55
C LYS A 194 -5.97 -2.19 5.46
N ARG A 195 -5.37 -3.40 5.47
CA ARG A 195 -4.14 -3.66 6.24
C ARG A 195 -2.99 -2.76 5.79
N ILE A 196 -2.84 -2.53 4.48
CA ILE A 196 -1.79 -1.65 3.95
C ILE A 196 -2.06 -0.18 4.30
N ILE A 197 -3.32 0.25 4.23
CA ILE A 197 -3.72 1.60 4.67
C ILE A 197 -3.43 1.82 6.17
N ILE A 198 -3.65 0.81 7.01
CA ILE A 198 -3.30 0.89 8.43
C ILE A 198 -1.78 1.05 8.59
N ILE A 199 -0.97 0.27 7.87
CA ILE A 199 0.49 0.40 7.88
C ILE A 199 0.91 1.81 7.43
N ALA A 200 0.31 2.33 6.36
CA ALA A 200 0.57 3.67 5.87
C ALA A 200 0.26 4.75 6.91
N ARG A 201 -0.87 4.64 7.59
CA ARG A 201 -1.27 5.56 8.66
C ARG A 201 -0.32 5.48 9.87
N ASP A 202 0.00 4.27 10.32
CA ASP A 202 0.85 4.04 11.48
C ASP A 202 2.29 4.51 11.26
N ASN A 203 2.74 4.60 9.99
CA ASN A 203 4.02 5.19 9.58
C ASN A 203 3.92 6.69 9.21
N GLY A 204 2.77 7.34 9.41
CA GLY A 204 2.62 8.78 9.18
C GLY A 204 2.42 9.21 7.72
N PHE A 205 2.35 8.27 6.76
CA PHE A 205 2.12 8.57 5.34
C PHE A 205 0.68 9.02 5.05
N LEU A 206 -0.26 8.76 5.97
CA LEU A 206 -1.67 9.06 5.81
C LEU A 206 -2.23 9.70 7.09
N LYS A 207 -2.85 10.87 6.97
CA LYS A 207 -3.45 11.61 8.11
C LYS A 207 -4.89 11.17 8.39
N ILE A 208 -5.65 10.84 7.35
CA ILE A 208 -7.07 10.50 7.43
C ILE A 208 -7.26 9.07 6.90
N ASP A 209 -7.93 8.21 7.68
CA ASP A 209 -8.21 6.83 7.26
C ASP A 209 -9.35 6.82 6.21
N PRO A 210 -9.08 6.47 4.94
CA PRO A 210 -10.11 6.39 3.91
C PRO A 210 -11.13 5.28 4.17
N PHE A 211 -10.83 4.32 5.05
CA PHE A 211 -11.75 3.26 5.47
C PHE A 211 -12.58 3.60 6.72
N ALA A 212 -12.45 4.82 7.29
CA ALA A 212 -13.13 5.17 8.54
C ALA A 212 -14.63 4.85 8.54
N ASN A 213 -15.31 5.16 7.42
CA ASN A 213 -16.76 4.94 7.25
C ASN A 213 -17.10 3.65 6.47
N HIS A 214 -16.09 2.84 6.08
CA HIS A 214 -16.30 1.63 5.29
C HIS A 214 -16.35 0.39 6.19
N LYS A 215 -17.55 -0.16 6.39
CA LYS A 215 -17.74 -1.44 7.09
C LYS A 215 -17.61 -2.59 6.10
N ILE A 216 -16.49 -3.32 6.15
CA ILE A 216 -16.27 -4.51 5.33
C ILE A 216 -16.96 -5.69 6.02
N ARG A 217 -18.04 -6.20 5.41
CA ARG A 217 -18.80 -7.34 5.93
C ARG A 217 -18.57 -8.57 5.04
N ILE A 218 -18.52 -9.74 5.66
CA ILE A 218 -18.51 -11.03 4.96
C ILE A 218 -19.90 -11.64 5.20
N LYS A 219 -20.60 -11.95 4.13
CA LYS A 219 -21.88 -12.62 4.20
C LYS A 219 -21.67 -14.08 4.58
N LYS A 220 -22.46 -14.55 5.53
CA LYS A 220 -22.51 -15.98 5.85
C LYS A 220 -23.06 -16.72 4.63
N VAL A 221 -22.34 -17.74 4.19
CA VAL A 221 -22.78 -18.61 3.11
C VAL A 221 -23.26 -19.90 3.74
N ASP A 222 -24.51 -20.23 3.49
CA ASP A 222 -25.02 -21.56 3.80
C ASP A 222 -24.52 -22.54 2.75
N ARG A 223 -23.82 -23.56 3.19
CA ARG A 223 -23.25 -24.61 2.31
C ARG A 223 -24.02 -25.89 2.35
N GLY A 224 -25.08 -25.95 3.17
CA GLY A 224 -25.79 -27.18 3.44
C GLY A 224 -24.95 -28.21 4.20
N TYR A 225 -25.52 -29.36 4.40
CA TYR A 225 -24.86 -30.54 5.01
C TYR A 225 -25.46 -31.80 4.39
N LEU A 226 -24.74 -32.90 4.49
CA LEU A 226 -25.25 -34.21 4.07
C LEU A 226 -26.05 -34.84 5.22
N THR A 227 -27.18 -35.42 4.88
CA THR A 227 -27.97 -36.24 5.81
C THR A 227 -27.28 -37.59 6.05
N GLU A 228 -27.64 -38.27 7.12
CA GLU A 228 -27.12 -39.64 7.42
C GLU A 228 -27.38 -40.59 6.27
N GLN A 229 -28.56 -40.51 5.63
CA GLN A 229 -28.92 -41.37 4.49
C GLN A 229 -28.03 -41.09 3.26
N GLU A 230 -27.70 -39.84 3.00
CA GLU A 230 -26.79 -39.48 1.91
C GLU A 230 -25.37 -39.98 2.19
N VAL A 231 -24.88 -39.85 3.43
CA VAL A 231 -23.58 -40.38 3.84
C VAL A 231 -23.57 -41.91 3.70
N ALA A 232 -24.63 -42.61 4.18
CA ALA A 232 -24.76 -44.07 4.04
C ALA A 232 -24.75 -44.50 2.56
N THR A 233 -25.42 -43.72 1.67
CA THR A 233 -25.41 -44.00 0.24
C THR A 233 -23.99 -43.86 -0.34
N ILE A 234 -23.22 -42.84 0.07
CA ILE A 234 -21.83 -42.67 -0.33
C ILE A 234 -20.94 -43.82 0.14
N VAL A 235 -21.12 -44.30 1.38
CA VAL A 235 -20.38 -45.42 1.95
C VAL A 235 -20.59 -46.68 1.12
N GLN A 236 -21.84 -46.97 0.76
CA GLN A 236 -22.21 -48.20 0.01
C GLN A 236 -21.85 -48.12 -1.46
N LYS A 237 -21.57 -46.90 -2.01
CA LYS A 237 -21.29 -46.74 -3.44
C LYS A 237 -20.01 -47.47 -3.85
N LYS A 238 -20.15 -48.40 -4.79
CA LYS A 238 -19.01 -49.04 -5.44
C LYS A 238 -18.56 -48.23 -6.64
N PHE A 239 -17.25 -47.97 -6.72
CA PHE A 239 -16.64 -47.27 -7.84
C PHE A 239 -15.76 -48.25 -8.65
N ALA A 240 -15.77 -48.15 -9.96
CA ALA A 240 -14.89 -48.91 -10.84
C ALA A 240 -13.40 -48.56 -10.68
N SER A 241 -13.11 -47.34 -10.23
CA SER A 241 -11.76 -46.82 -10.02
C SER A 241 -11.39 -46.92 -8.54
N GLU A 242 -10.28 -47.55 -8.21
CA GLU A 242 -9.71 -47.62 -6.88
C GLU A 242 -9.44 -46.25 -6.28
N ARG A 243 -8.95 -45.30 -7.11
CA ARG A 243 -8.74 -43.91 -6.73
C ARG A 243 -10.02 -43.26 -6.19
N LEU A 244 -11.16 -43.48 -6.84
CA LEU A 244 -12.44 -42.93 -6.39
C LEU A 244 -12.91 -43.60 -5.09
N SER A 245 -12.64 -44.89 -4.92
CA SER A 245 -12.92 -45.60 -3.66
C SER A 245 -12.10 -45.02 -2.50
N GLN A 246 -10.82 -44.75 -2.72
CA GLN A 246 -9.96 -44.09 -1.71
C GLN A 246 -10.49 -42.68 -1.37
N VAL A 247 -10.88 -41.85 -2.39
CA VAL A 247 -11.44 -40.54 -2.15
C VAL A 247 -12.72 -40.61 -1.33
N ARG A 248 -13.62 -41.57 -1.63
CA ARG A 248 -14.80 -41.85 -0.83
C ARG A 248 -14.45 -42.13 0.62
N ASP A 249 -13.51 -43.07 0.86
CA ASP A 249 -13.14 -43.51 2.21
C ASP A 249 -12.53 -42.37 3.03
N ILE A 250 -11.67 -41.56 2.42
CA ILE A 250 -11.11 -40.34 3.02
C ILE A 250 -12.22 -39.32 3.36
N PHE A 251 -13.17 -39.10 2.45
CA PHE A 251 -14.28 -38.20 2.67
C PHE A 251 -15.18 -38.67 3.81
N VAL A 252 -15.58 -39.93 3.80
CA VAL A 252 -16.39 -40.56 4.86
C VAL A 252 -15.67 -40.46 6.20
N PHE A 253 -14.39 -40.78 6.25
CA PHE A 253 -13.59 -40.66 7.47
C PHE A 253 -13.55 -39.22 7.98
N SER A 254 -13.43 -38.19 7.06
CA SER A 254 -13.54 -36.78 7.44
C SER A 254 -14.89 -36.42 8.04
N CYS A 255 -15.98 -36.99 7.52
CA CYS A 255 -17.34 -36.75 8.05
C CYS A 255 -17.47 -37.23 9.50
N PHE A 256 -16.96 -38.43 9.83
CA PHE A 256 -17.07 -38.99 11.16
C PHE A 256 -16.04 -38.44 12.16
N SER A 257 -14.82 -38.13 11.70
CA SER A 257 -13.75 -37.65 12.59
C SER A 257 -13.77 -36.13 12.79
N GLY A 258 -14.45 -35.35 11.92
CA GLY A 258 -14.39 -33.89 11.91
C GLY A 258 -13.04 -33.30 11.53
N LEU A 259 -12.09 -34.12 11.05
CA LEU A 259 -10.77 -33.69 10.62
C LEU A 259 -10.84 -33.00 9.25
N ALA A 260 -10.09 -31.89 9.10
CA ALA A 260 -9.91 -31.27 7.81
C ALA A 260 -9.03 -32.18 6.91
N TYR A 261 -9.23 -32.09 5.58
CA TYR A 261 -8.49 -32.90 4.61
C TYR A 261 -6.97 -32.91 4.84
N ILE A 262 -6.40 -31.72 5.10
CA ILE A 262 -4.94 -31.60 5.30
C ILE A 262 -4.46 -32.28 6.59
N ASP A 263 -5.26 -32.21 7.64
CA ASP A 263 -4.94 -32.86 8.90
C ASP A 263 -5.02 -34.39 8.75
N LEU A 264 -6.00 -34.86 7.97
CA LEU A 264 -6.16 -36.27 7.63
C LEU A 264 -5.03 -36.81 6.72
N ALA A 265 -4.62 -35.96 5.71
CA ALA A 265 -3.50 -36.36 4.83
C ALA A 265 -2.17 -36.49 5.55
N ASN A 266 -2.01 -35.81 6.70
CA ASN A 266 -0.83 -35.87 7.55
C ASN A 266 -0.99 -36.93 8.69
N LEU A 267 -2.12 -37.60 8.78
CA LEU A 267 -2.38 -38.58 9.84
C LEU A 267 -1.51 -39.83 9.65
N THR A 268 -0.87 -40.26 10.71
CA THR A 268 -0.05 -41.48 10.77
C THR A 268 -0.54 -42.43 11.84
N LYS A 269 -0.11 -43.70 11.82
CA LYS A 269 -0.42 -44.68 12.87
C LYS A 269 0.01 -44.20 14.26
N ALA A 270 1.05 -43.38 14.36
CA ALA A 270 1.54 -42.81 15.62
C ALA A 270 0.55 -41.84 16.26
N ASN A 271 -0.40 -41.31 15.49
CA ASN A 271 -1.46 -40.42 15.99
C ASN A 271 -2.62 -41.20 16.64
N ILE A 272 -2.69 -42.53 16.47
CA ILE A 272 -3.69 -43.38 17.08
C ILE A 272 -3.11 -43.89 18.41
N LYS A 273 -3.72 -43.53 19.50
CA LYS A 273 -3.27 -43.87 20.85
C LYS A 273 -4.42 -44.45 21.66
N THR A 274 -4.10 -45.41 22.51
CA THR A 274 -5.06 -45.88 23.52
C THR A 274 -5.18 -44.83 24.61
N SER A 275 -6.40 -44.38 24.89
CA SER A 275 -6.70 -43.43 25.93
C SER A 275 -6.96 -44.09 27.28
N PHE A 276 -7.19 -43.27 28.32
CA PHE A 276 -7.48 -43.73 29.69
C PHE A 276 -8.73 -44.61 29.80
N ASP A 277 -9.64 -44.51 28.84
CA ASP A 277 -10.88 -45.31 28.74
C ASP A 277 -10.70 -46.65 28.00
N GLY A 278 -9.46 -46.98 27.61
CA GLY A 278 -9.13 -48.19 26.85
C GLY A 278 -9.47 -48.11 25.35
N ASN A 279 -10.09 -47.04 24.88
CA ASN A 279 -10.47 -46.85 23.49
C ASN A 279 -9.32 -46.22 22.65
N LEU A 280 -9.40 -46.42 21.33
CA LEU A 280 -8.47 -45.80 20.39
C LEU A 280 -8.91 -44.39 20.08
N TRP A 281 -8.03 -43.43 20.31
CA TRP A 281 -8.24 -42.04 20.06
C TRP A 281 -7.26 -41.52 19.01
N ILE A 282 -7.73 -40.56 18.18
CA ILE A 282 -6.87 -39.84 17.24
C ILE A 282 -6.38 -38.56 17.90
N MET A 283 -5.11 -38.54 18.28
CA MET A 283 -4.48 -37.34 18.87
C MET A 283 -3.60 -36.66 17.85
N THR A 284 -4.03 -35.52 17.37
CA THR A 284 -3.32 -34.72 16.34
C THR A 284 -3.41 -33.24 16.61
N LYS A 285 -2.68 -32.44 15.83
CA LYS A 285 -2.76 -30.95 15.87
C LYS A 285 -3.26 -30.44 14.54
N ARG A 286 -4.19 -29.50 14.58
CA ARG A 286 -4.64 -28.80 13.37
C ARG A 286 -3.50 -28.04 12.73
N GLN A 287 -3.19 -28.32 11.49
CA GLN A 287 -2.14 -27.64 10.74
C GLN A 287 -2.39 -26.12 10.64
N LYS A 288 -3.66 -25.69 10.54
CA LYS A 288 -4.02 -24.28 10.38
C LYS A 288 -3.85 -23.45 11.66
N THR A 289 -4.13 -24.01 12.81
CA THR A 289 -4.21 -23.27 14.09
C THR A 289 -3.24 -23.80 15.15
N ASN A 290 -2.57 -24.90 14.87
CA ASN A 290 -1.70 -25.65 15.81
C ASN A 290 -2.42 -26.05 17.12
N THR A 291 -3.76 -26.09 17.11
CA THR A 291 -4.58 -26.53 18.25
C THR A 291 -4.65 -28.05 18.27
N THR A 292 -4.54 -28.66 19.46
CA THR A 292 -4.74 -30.10 19.66
C THR A 292 -6.19 -30.44 19.36
N VAL A 293 -6.37 -31.60 18.69
CA VAL A 293 -7.67 -32.23 18.42
C VAL A 293 -7.58 -33.68 18.91
N ASN A 294 -8.55 -34.02 19.69
CA ASN A 294 -8.69 -35.39 20.26
C ASN A 294 -10.03 -35.95 19.79
#